data_044a7cc2c215faab5c8e145365e1cf04
#
_entry.id   044a7cc2c215faab5c8e145365e1cf04
#
_cell.length_a   1.000
_cell.length_b   1.000
_cell.length_c   1.000
_cell.angle_alpha   90.00
_cell.angle_beta   90.00
_cell.angle_gamma   90.00
#
_symmetry.space_group_name_H-M   'P 1'
#
loop_
_entity.id
_entity.type
_entity.pdbx_description
1 polymer ?
#
loop_
_entity_poly.entity_id
_entity_poly.type
_entity_poly.pdbx_seq_one_letter_code
_entity_poly.pdbx_strand_id
1 'polypeptide(L)'
;YSGDSIYDKTSHYRLQNTLALSLLEGFNKWAKAGVKVFATSDLRHFTLPNTERTFTTYNEHNLSVGGQLSKTQGRTLHYSVLGEVWAIGKDAGQVKVDANVDLNFKFLGDTVRLAASGFFHSLNPTFYQRHYHSRHFWWDKDDMAKIVHSRLEGTFAYDKTRTKLRVAFDELKNYTYFAMEYNITDEHLRTQNTLSVKQAGGAISLFTVGLQQDVTLGPVNWESVVTFQKSSNEAVLPVPTLNVYTNLYLRFMIARVLKCDLGADARYFTSYYAPDYSPALGQYAVQDGPSKTKVGNYPLVNVYANFHLKQARFFVMMSHVNAGSGNRSYFFTPHYPLNQRVLRFGVSWNFFN
;
A
#
# COMPACT_ATOMS: atom_id res chain seq x y z
N TYR A 1 -20.74 22.25 -4.22
CA TYR A 1 -20.19 23.54 -3.75
C TYR A 1 -21.12 24.65 -4.18
N SER A 2 -21.99 25.10 -3.30
CA SER A 2 -22.84 26.25 -3.50
C SER A 2 -22.41 27.37 -2.55
N GLY A 3 -21.84 28.46 -3.05
CA GLY A 3 -21.47 29.62 -2.24
C GLY A 3 -20.35 30.44 -2.89
N ASP A 4 -20.40 31.74 -2.69
CA ASP A 4 -19.68 32.75 -3.47
C ASP A 4 -18.16 32.82 -3.26
N SER A 5 -17.59 32.12 -2.28
CA SER A 5 -16.13 31.99 -2.19
C SER A 5 -15.74 30.87 -1.24
N ILE A 6 -15.18 29.81 -1.80
CA ILE A 6 -14.53 28.74 -1.04
C ILE A 6 -13.05 29.10 -0.94
N TYR A 7 -12.55 29.13 0.31
CA TYR A 7 -11.15 29.42 0.58
C TYR A 7 -10.59 28.38 1.56
N ASP A 8 -10.29 27.18 1.02
CA ASP A 8 -9.76 26.02 1.75
C ASP A 8 -8.28 25.80 1.42
N LYS A 9 -7.49 26.88 1.46
CA LYS A 9 -6.06 26.78 1.17
C LYS A 9 -5.30 26.26 2.39
N THR A 10 -4.70 25.08 2.24
CA THR A 10 -3.73 24.52 3.19
C THR A 10 -2.34 24.56 2.55
N SER A 11 -1.33 24.92 3.33
CA SER A 11 0.06 24.82 2.88
C SER A 11 0.96 24.25 3.98
N HIS A 12 2.01 23.56 3.58
CA HIS A 12 3.07 23.14 4.50
C HIS A 12 4.42 23.12 3.79
N TYR A 13 5.45 23.28 4.58
CA TYR A 13 6.81 22.96 4.17
C TYR A 13 7.52 22.16 5.25
N ARG A 14 8.48 21.39 4.83
CA ARG A 14 9.32 20.55 5.69
C ARG A 14 10.77 20.71 5.28
N LEU A 15 11.63 21.00 6.27
CA LEU A 15 13.08 21.00 6.11
C LEU A 15 13.65 19.91 7.01
N GLN A 16 14.21 18.89 6.39
CA GLN A 16 14.81 17.77 7.10
C GLN A 16 16.31 17.70 6.78
N ASN A 17 17.12 17.72 7.82
CA ASN A 17 18.57 17.58 7.74
C ASN A 17 19.02 16.36 8.53
N THR A 18 19.81 15.50 7.91
CA THR A 18 20.36 14.29 8.54
C THR A 18 21.88 14.33 8.45
N LEU A 19 22.52 14.24 9.60
CA LEU A 19 23.96 13.99 9.71
C LEU A 19 24.16 12.51 10.04
N ALA A 20 24.99 11.82 9.27
CA ALA A 20 25.25 10.41 9.46
C ALA A 20 26.75 10.10 9.37
N LEU A 21 27.21 9.24 10.25
CA LEU A 21 28.53 8.63 10.21
C LEU A 21 28.38 7.14 10.00
N SER A 22 29.14 6.59 9.05
CA SER A 22 29.08 5.16 8.75
C SER A 22 30.48 4.56 8.69
N LEU A 23 30.62 3.43 9.34
CA LEU A 23 31.74 2.51 9.16
C LEU A 23 31.28 1.43 8.19
N LEU A 24 31.98 1.37 7.06
CA LEU A 24 31.64 0.41 6.01
C LEU A 24 31.98 -1.02 6.46
N GLU A 25 31.24 -1.97 5.92
CA GLU A 25 31.46 -3.39 6.09
C GLU A 25 32.89 -3.77 5.61
N GLY A 26 33.65 -4.46 6.46
CA GLY A 26 35.04 -4.83 6.16
C GLY A 26 36.09 -3.74 6.43
N PHE A 27 35.69 -2.60 7.05
CA PHE A 27 36.63 -1.56 7.45
C PHE A 27 37.78 -2.08 8.34
N ASN A 28 37.50 -3.08 9.17
CA ASN A 28 38.49 -3.80 9.97
C ASN A 28 38.23 -5.33 9.82
N LYS A 29 39.28 -6.13 10.00
CA LYS A 29 39.20 -7.61 10.00
C LYS A 29 38.14 -8.17 10.98
N TRP A 30 37.80 -7.41 12.02
CA TRP A 30 36.80 -7.73 13.03
C TRP A 30 35.40 -7.22 12.70
N ALA A 31 35.30 -6.16 11.88
CA ALA A 31 34.02 -5.55 11.51
C ALA A 31 33.37 -6.25 10.31
N LYS A 32 32.74 -7.40 10.58
CA LYS A 32 31.99 -8.16 9.55
C LYS A 32 30.64 -7.53 9.18
N ALA A 33 30.29 -6.40 9.78
CA ALA A 33 29.07 -5.65 9.53
C ALA A 33 29.37 -4.15 9.43
N GLY A 34 28.61 -3.45 8.60
CA GLY A 34 28.62 -2.00 8.55
C GLY A 34 27.79 -1.42 9.70
N VAL A 35 28.28 -0.35 10.32
CA VAL A 35 27.59 0.38 11.39
C VAL A 35 27.37 1.81 10.93
N LYS A 36 26.17 2.31 11.08
CA LYS A 36 25.80 3.70 10.79
C LYS A 36 25.11 4.29 12.03
N VAL A 37 25.50 5.49 12.41
CA VAL A 37 24.78 6.31 13.39
C VAL A 37 24.37 7.61 12.73
N PHE A 38 23.21 8.15 13.11
CA PHE A 38 22.70 9.37 12.51
C PHE A 38 21.87 10.19 13.50
N ALA A 39 21.79 11.48 13.22
CA ALA A 39 20.88 12.40 13.87
C ALA A 39 20.12 13.19 12.80
N THR A 40 18.82 13.36 13.00
CA THR A 40 17.96 14.06 12.06
C THR A 40 17.23 15.19 12.76
N SER A 41 17.35 16.41 12.22
CA SER A 41 16.53 17.57 12.57
C SER A 41 15.43 17.74 11.53
N ASP A 42 14.19 17.86 11.98
CA ASP A 42 13.00 17.92 11.14
C ASP A 42 12.14 19.12 11.55
N LEU A 43 12.15 20.16 10.73
CA LEU A 43 11.36 21.37 10.88
C LEU A 43 10.14 21.29 9.98
N ARG A 44 8.96 21.44 10.57
CA ARG A 44 7.68 21.41 9.83
C ARG A 44 6.87 22.66 10.14
N HIS A 45 6.33 23.25 9.13
CA HIS A 45 5.42 24.38 9.23
C HIS A 45 4.14 24.06 8.48
N PHE A 46 3.00 24.24 9.14
CA PHE A 46 1.69 24.03 8.57
C PHE A 46 0.85 25.29 8.70
N THR A 47 0.07 25.61 7.67
CA THR A 47 -0.87 26.71 7.65
C THR A 47 -2.23 26.15 7.25
N LEU A 48 -3.20 26.26 8.12
CA LEU A 48 -4.59 25.82 7.91
C LEU A 48 -5.52 27.03 7.85
N PRO A 49 -6.59 27.00 7.03
CA PRO A 49 -7.57 28.07 6.97
C PRO A 49 -8.44 28.08 8.23
N ASN A 50 -8.95 29.26 8.59
CA ASN A 50 -9.95 29.48 9.60
C ASN A 50 -11.29 29.93 8.99
N THR A 51 -12.35 29.92 9.79
CA THR A 51 -13.71 30.32 9.38
C THR A 51 -13.81 31.78 8.92
N GLU A 52 -12.98 32.67 9.45
CA GLU A 52 -12.98 34.10 9.19
C GLU A 52 -11.99 34.53 8.10
N ARG A 53 -11.61 33.65 7.18
CA ARG A 53 -10.57 33.88 6.15
C ARG A 53 -9.19 34.22 6.73
N THR A 54 -8.97 33.90 7.98
CA THR A 54 -7.65 33.96 8.63
C THR A 54 -6.97 32.58 8.56
N PHE A 55 -5.77 32.47 9.11
CA PHE A 55 -5.01 31.23 9.12
C PHE A 55 -4.51 30.89 10.51
N THR A 56 -4.52 29.61 10.83
CA THR A 56 -3.80 29.06 11.99
C THR A 56 -2.51 28.42 11.52
N THR A 57 -1.42 28.73 12.19
CA THR A 57 -0.10 28.19 11.87
C THR A 57 0.40 27.27 12.98
N TYR A 58 1.02 26.17 12.58
CA TYR A 58 1.64 25.20 13.48
C TYR A 58 3.11 25.02 13.10
N ASN A 59 3.97 25.09 14.09
CA ASN A 59 5.41 24.88 13.93
C ASN A 59 5.82 23.67 14.76
N GLU A 60 6.42 22.69 14.13
CA GLU A 60 6.96 21.51 14.78
C GLU A 60 8.46 21.41 14.51
N HIS A 61 9.25 21.27 15.55
CA HIS A 61 10.67 20.97 15.43
C HIS A 61 10.98 19.67 16.18
N ASN A 62 11.43 18.67 15.44
CA ASN A 62 11.72 17.36 15.98
C ASN A 62 13.20 17.02 15.77
N LEU A 63 13.79 16.36 16.76
CA LEU A 63 15.12 15.81 16.69
C LEU A 63 15.07 14.32 16.99
N SER A 64 15.56 13.51 16.05
CA SER A 64 15.73 12.07 16.23
C SER A 64 17.19 11.65 16.15
N VAL A 65 17.50 10.54 16.80
CA VAL A 65 18.78 9.86 16.71
C VAL A 65 18.54 8.39 16.41
N GLY A 66 19.45 7.82 15.63
CA GLY A 66 19.30 6.42 15.22
C GLY A 66 20.61 5.74 14.88
N GLY A 67 20.51 4.42 14.76
CA GLY A 67 21.61 3.58 14.38
C GLY A 67 21.15 2.46 13.46
N GLN A 68 22.08 2.00 12.62
CA GLN A 68 21.85 0.86 11.74
C GLN A 68 23.06 -0.07 11.79
N LEU A 69 22.77 -1.35 11.89
CA LEU A 69 23.73 -2.43 11.70
C LEU A 69 23.33 -3.18 10.44
N SER A 70 24.26 -3.37 9.50
CA SER A 70 23.94 -4.04 8.25
C SER A 70 25.10 -4.88 7.74
N LYS A 71 24.73 -6.00 7.09
CA LYS A 71 25.64 -6.84 6.31
C LYS A 71 25.04 -7.03 4.93
N THR A 72 25.71 -6.48 3.93
CA THR A 72 25.26 -6.51 2.53
C THR A 72 26.20 -7.31 1.63
N GLN A 73 27.42 -7.56 2.08
CA GLN A 73 28.41 -8.32 1.33
C GLN A 73 28.29 -9.83 1.59
N GLY A 74 28.64 -10.61 0.57
CA GLY A 74 28.55 -12.06 0.61
C GLY A 74 27.44 -12.58 -0.28
N ARG A 75 27.26 -13.90 -0.30
CA ARG A 75 26.27 -14.58 -1.18
C ARG A 75 25.13 -15.22 -0.40
N THR A 76 25.35 -15.51 0.87
CA THR A 76 24.48 -16.39 1.64
C THR A 76 23.57 -15.64 2.59
N LEU A 77 24.13 -14.73 3.39
CA LEU A 77 23.42 -14.05 4.46
C LEU A 77 23.59 -12.53 4.37
N HIS A 78 22.48 -11.82 4.25
CA HIS A 78 22.39 -10.39 4.37
C HIS A 78 21.42 -10.05 5.50
N TYR A 79 21.67 -8.98 6.22
CA TYR A 79 20.76 -8.46 7.23
C TYR A 79 20.92 -6.96 7.42
N SER A 80 19.88 -6.33 7.92
CA SER A 80 19.90 -4.95 8.36
C SER A 80 18.96 -4.78 9.54
N VAL A 81 19.43 -4.10 10.56
CA VAL A 81 18.62 -3.67 11.70
C VAL A 81 18.83 -2.18 11.87
N LEU A 82 17.75 -1.42 11.87
CA LEU A 82 17.72 0.03 12.07
C LEU A 82 16.87 0.35 13.29
N GLY A 83 17.36 1.23 14.15
CA GLY A 83 16.61 1.79 15.26
C GLY A 83 16.69 3.31 15.22
N GLU A 84 15.56 3.99 15.47
CA GLU A 84 15.45 5.45 15.55
C GLU A 84 14.51 5.83 16.69
N VAL A 85 14.90 6.85 17.46
CA VAL A 85 14.08 7.40 18.52
C VAL A 85 14.04 8.93 18.41
N TRP A 86 12.88 9.49 18.66
CA TRP A 86 12.68 10.95 18.68
C TRP A 86 12.89 11.47 20.10
N ALA A 87 13.95 12.26 20.28
CA ALA A 87 14.35 12.75 21.58
C ALA A 87 13.66 14.06 21.98
N ILE A 88 13.40 14.94 21.00
CA ILE A 88 12.90 16.29 21.23
C ILE A 88 11.79 16.61 20.23
N GLY A 89 10.84 17.47 20.65
CA GLY A 89 9.79 18.03 19.79
C GLY A 89 8.43 17.37 19.97
N LYS A 90 7.50 17.67 19.06
CA LYS A 90 6.14 17.11 19.08
C LYS A 90 6.16 15.58 18.94
N ASP A 91 7.16 15.06 18.23
CA ASP A 91 7.34 13.64 18.02
C ASP A 91 8.17 12.94 19.11
N ALA A 92 8.54 13.63 20.20
CA ALA A 92 9.33 13.03 21.28
C ALA A 92 8.68 11.74 21.83
N GLY A 93 9.54 10.75 22.11
CA GLY A 93 9.10 9.43 22.56
C GLY A 93 8.53 8.53 21.46
N GLN A 94 8.61 8.91 20.18
CA GLN A 94 8.41 7.97 19.09
C GLN A 94 9.60 7.02 19.00
N VAL A 95 9.32 5.80 18.56
CA VAL A 95 10.31 4.75 18.35
C VAL A 95 10.02 4.06 17.03
N LYS A 96 11.07 3.80 16.28
CA LYS A 96 11.02 3.02 15.05
C LYS A 96 12.14 1.99 15.05
N VAL A 97 11.82 0.73 14.87
CA VAL A 97 12.77 -0.36 14.68
C VAL A 97 12.36 -1.14 13.47
N ASP A 98 13.29 -1.32 12.52
CA ASP A 98 13.11 -2.15 11.34
C ASP A 98 14.22 -3.20 11.31
N ALA A 99 13.89 -4.44 11.02
CA ALA A 99 14.83 -5.54 10.87
C ALA A 99 14.49 -6.37 9.65
N ASN A 100 15.49 -6.74 8.88
CA ASN A 100 15.35 -7.71 7.81
C ASN A 100 16.56 -8.64 7.76
N VAL A 101 16.32 -9.86 7.31
CA VAL A 101 17.34 -10.86 7.05
C VAL A 101 16.94 -11.65 5.83
N ASP A 102 17.87 -11.89 4.93
CA ASP A 102 17.70 -12.81 3.82
C ASP A 102 18.84 -13.84 3.77
N LEU A 103 18.45 -15.07 3.47
CA LEU A 103 19.32 -16.22 3.38
C LEU A 103 19.12 -16.86 2.01
N ASN A 104 20.23 -16.96 1.25
CA ASN A 104 20.25 -17.56 -0.06
C ASN A 104 21.12 -18.83 -0.02
N PHE A 105 20.58 -19.98 -0.41
CA PHE A 105 21.30 -21.24 -0.45
C PHE A 105 20.81 -22.14 -1.58
N LYS A 106 21.65 -23.09 -1.97
CA LYS A 106 21.30 -24.08 -3.00
C LYS A 106 20.53 -25.23 -2.39
N PHE A 107 19.39 -25.58 -2.99
CA PHE A 107 18.57 -26.72 -2.62
C PHE A 107 17.99 -27.39 -3.88
N LEU A 108 18.09 -28.72 -3.99
CA LEU A 108 17.61 -29.51 -5.13
C LEU A 108 18.02 -28.96 -6.51
N GLY A 109 19.25 -28.43 -6.60
CA GLY A 109 19.87 -27.99 -7.85
C GLY A 109 19.62 -26.54 -8.25
N ASP A 110 18.90 -25.78 -7.42
CA ASP A 110 18.67 -24.35 -7.66
C ASP A 110 18.69 -23.53 -6.37
N THR A 111 18.56 -22.21 -6.47
CA THR A 111 18.62 -21.29 -5.35
C THR A 111 17.27 -21.20 -4.65
N VAL A 112 17.27 -21.43 -3.34
CA VAL A 112 16.19 -21.09 -2.41
C VAL A 112 16.55 -19.80 -1.72
N ARG A 113 15.57 -18.89 -1.63
CA ARG A 113 15.66 -17.66 -0.86
C ARG A 113 14.66 -17.69 0.29
N LEU A 114 15.18 -17.54 1.50
CA LEU A 114 14.39 -17.32 2.70
C LEU A 114 14.63 -15.90 3.16
N ALA A 115 13.58 -15.13 3.36
CA ALA A 115 13.69 -13.81 3.95
C ALA A 115 12.73 -13.69 5.14
N ALA A 116 13.18 -13.01 6.18
CA ALA A 116 12.33 -12.58 7.26
C ALA A 116 12.52 -11.09 7.47
N SER A 117 11.42 -10.39 7.65
CA SER A 117 11.44 -8.98 8.00
C SER A 117 10.47 -8.71 9.13
N GLY A 118 10.79 -7.72 9.95
CA GLY A 118 9.90 -7.28 11.01
C GLY A 118 10.15 -5.83 11.33
N PHE A 119 9.12 -5.19 11.87
CA PHE A 119 9.27 -3.86 12.39
C PHE A 119 8.41 -3.66 13.65
N PHE A 120 8.82 -2.68 14.43
CA PHE A 120 8.05 -2.12 15.54
C PHE A 120 8.09 -0.61 15.43
N HIS A 121 6.93 0.00 15.23
CA HIS A 121 6.78 1.44 15.12
C HIS A 121 5.80 1.93 16.18
N SER A 122 6.21 2.91 16.98
CA SER A 122 5.36 3.64 17.90
C SER A 122 5.41 5.11 17.51
N LEU A 123 4.46 5.57 16.70
CA LEU A 123 4.49 6.87 16.03
C LEU A 123 3.21 7.66 16.33
N ASN A 124 3.32 8.98 16.40
CA ASN A 124 2.15 9.84 16.46
C ASN A 124 1.31 9.70 15.19
N PRO A 125 -0.02 9.86 15.28
CA PRO A 125 -0.84 10.10 14.10
C PRO A 125 -0.29 11.29 13.30
N THR A 126 -0.45 11.25 11.99
CA THR A 126 0.05 12.32 11.11
C THR A 126 -0.57 13.67 11.47
N PHE A 127 0.09 14.76 11.06
CA PHE A 127 -0.41 16.11 11.35
C PHE A 127 -1.87 16.26 10.90
N TYR A 128 -2.22 15.85 9.68
CA TYR A 128 -3.58 15.99 9.15
C TYR A 128 -4.60 15.01 9.75
N GLN A 129 -4.18 13.98 10.45
CA GLN A 129 -5.07 13.19 11.31
C GLN A 129 -5.36 13.89 12.62
N ARG A 130 -4.43 14.72 13.12
CA ARG A 130 -4.59 15.50 14.35
C ARG A 130 -5.27 16.84 14.11
N HIS A 131 -4.94 17.52 13.02
CA HIS A 131 -5.44 18.86 12.68
C HIS A 131 -5.83 18.90 11.20
N TYR A 132 -7.06 19.30 10.94
CA TYR A 132 -7.55 19.52 9.59
C TYR A 132 -8.67 20.56 9.59
N HIS A 133 -8.53 21.59 8.76
CA HIS A 133 -9.49 22.66 8.64
C HIS A 133 -9.88 22.81 7.18
N SER A 134 -11.15 22.64 6.89
CA SER A 134 -11.75 22.93 5.60
C SER A 134 -13.20 23.36 5.80
N ARG A 135 -13.85 23.84 4.77
CA ARG A 135 -15.28 24.18 4.83
C ARG A 135 -16.17 22.98 5.16
N HIS A 136 -15.76 21.77 4.80
CA HIS A 136 -16.56 20.57 4.95
C HIS A 136 -16.24 19.78 6.21
N PHE A 137 -14.98 19.78 6.63
CA PHE A 137 -14.50 18.97 7.74
C PHE A 137 -13.56 19.79 8.60
N TRP A 138 -13.73 19.65 9.91
CA TRP A 138 -12.93 20.37 10.89
C TRP A 138 -12.63 19.48 12.09
N TRP A 139 -11.37 19.33 12.44
CA TRP A 139 -10.97 18.70 13.69
C TRP A 139 -9.61 19.18 14.17
N ASP A 140 -9.50 19.22 15.50
CA ASP A 140 -8.26 19.42 16.25
C ASP A 140 -8.22 18.40 17.37
N LYS A 141 -7.23 17.49 17.34
CA LYS A 141 -7.11 16.32 18.22
C LYS A 141 -5.65 16.16 18.67
N ASP A 142 -5.26 16.95 19.66
CA ASP A 142 -3.90 16.90 20.21
C ASP A 142 -3.65 15.72 21.18
N ASP A 143 -4.72 15.12 21.69
CA ASP A 143 -4.72 14.07 22.71
C ASP A 143 -4.67 12.64 22.16
N MET A 144 -4.51 12.48 20.85
CA MET A 144 -4.42 11.16 20.23
C MET A 144 -3.20 10.38 20.70
N ALA A 145 -3.42 9.12 21.08
CA ALA A 145 -2.36 8.22 21.48
C ALA A 145 -1.47 7.82 20.27
N LYS A 146 -0.20 7.47 20.57
CA LYS A 146 0.70 6.93 19.54
C LYS A 146 0.13 5.64 18.95
N ILE A 147 0.19 5.53 17.64
CA ILE A 147 -0.12 4.30 16.92
C ILE A 147 1.05 3.36 17.11
N VAL A 148 0.80 2.18 17.67
CA VAL A 148 1.79 1.11 17.72
C VAL A 148 1.47 0.11 16.63
N HIS A 149 2.41 -0.10 15.72
CA HIS A 149 2.29 -1.07 14.66
C HIS A 149 3.52 -1.97 14.67
N SER A 150 3.31 -3.26 14.88
CA SER A 150 4.33 -4.29 14.74
C SER A 150 3.96 -5.25 13.61
N ARG A 151 4.96 -5.71 12.88
CA ARG A 151 4.80 -6.69 11.80
C ARG A 151 5.95 -7.68 11.81
N LEU A 152 5.60 -8.93 11.58
CA LEU A 152 6.55 -10.00 11.26
C LEU A 152 6.13 -10.62 9.93
N GLU A 153 7.08 -10.73 9.00
CA GLU A 153 6.86 -11.30 7.68
C GLU A 153 7.94 -12.32 7.35
N GLY A 154 7.56 -13.49 6.86
CA GLY A 154 8.42 -14.50 6.29
C GLY A 154 8.14 -14.66 4.78
N THR A 155 9.18 -14.77 3.98
CA THR A 155 9.10 -15.07 2.54
C THR A 155 9.96 -16.28 2.21
N PHE A 156 9.38 -17.21 1.49
CA PHE A 156 10.06 -18.32 0.82
C PHE A 156 9.95 -18.15 -0.68
N ALA A 157 11.06 -18.22 -1.41
CA ALA A 157 11.05 -18.20 -2.87
C ALA A 157 11.96 -19.30 -3.42
N TYR A 158 11.44 -20.03 -4.42
CA TYR A 158 12.16 -21.08 -5.12
C TYR A 158 12.11 -20.85 -6.62
N ASP A 159 13.24 -20.47 -7.19
CA ASP A 159 13.33 -19.97 -8.57
C ASP A 159 13.02 -21.09 -9.60
N LYS A 160 13.40 -22.33 -9.34
CA LYS A 160 13.15 -23.47 -10.24
C LYS A 160 11.66 -23.68 -10.53
N THR A 161 10.82 -23.55 -9.54
CA THR A 161 9.35 -23.69 -9.68
C THR A 161 8.64 -22.36 -9.85
N ARG A 162 9.38 -21.24 -9.77
CA ARG A 162 8.83 -19.88 -9.78
C ARG A 162 7.72 -19.69 -8.74
N THR A 163 7.94 -20.27 -7.57
CA THR A 163 7.03 -20.22 -6.42
C THR A 163 7.52 -19.20 -5.41
N LYS A 164 6.64 -18.32 -4.94
CA LYS A 164 6.90 -17.42 -3.81
C LYS A 164 5.75 -17.50 -2.83
N LEU A 165 6.07 -17.85 -1.59
CA LEU A 165 5.15 -17.86 -0.47
C LEU A 165 5.53 -16.73 0.49
N ARG A 166 4.56 -15.95 0.93
CA ARG A 166 4.69 -14.89 1.92
C ARG A 166 3.68 -15.11 3.03
N VAL A 167 4.12 -15.03 4.26
CA VAL A 167 3.25 -15.07 5.44
C VAL A 167 3.58 -13.86 6.30
N ALA A 168 2.58 -13.08 6.68
CA ALA A 168 2.76 -11.91 7.52
C ALA A 168 1.71 -11.86 8.63
N PHE A 169 2.13 -11.32 9.77
CA PHE A 169 1.28 -11.02 10.91
C PHE A 169 1.55 -9.58 11.35
N ASP A 170 0.48 -8.78 11.38
CA ASP A 170 0.50 -7.40 11.85
C ASP A 170 -0.30 -7.29 13.15
N GLU A 171 0.17 -6.46 14.07
CA GLU A 171 -0.58 -6.02 15.24
C GLU A 171 -0.56 -4.49 15.30
N LEU A 172 -1.75 -3.90 15.34
CA LEU A 172 -1.96 -2.46 15.40
C LEU A 172 -2.72 -2.09 16.68
N LYS A 173 -2.13 -1.22 17.50
CA LYS A 173 -2.79 -0.62 18.66
C LYS A 173 -2.97 0.87 18.42
N ASN A 174 -4.10 1.42 18.87
CA ASN A 174 -4.48 2.80 18.63
C ASN A 174 -4.51 3.14 17.13
N TYR A 175 -4.95 2.21 16.30
CA TYR A 175 -5.02 2.42 14.85
C TYR A 175 -5.92 3.62 14.54
N THR A 176 -5.36 4.59 13.82
CA THR A 176 -6.06 5.83 13.46
C THR A 176 -6.59 5.72 12.04
N TYR A 177 -7.86 6.01 11.86
CA TYR A 177 -8.55 5.88 10.58
C TYR A 177 -9.57 6.98 10.35
N PHE A 178 -9.91 7.24 9.11
CA PHE A 178 -11.04 8.09 8.75
C PHE A 178 -12.30 7.23 8.73
N ALA A 179 -13.36 7.73 9.37
CA ALA A 179 -14.67 7.11 9.40
C ALA A 179 -15.68 8.04 8.75
N MET A 180 -16.54 7.48 7.90
CA MET A 180 -17.55 8.22 7.19
C MET A 180 -18.93 7.64 7.46
N GLU A 181 -19.86 8.54 7.84
CA GLU A 181 -21.26 8.23 8.07
C GLU A 181 -22.12 9.02 7.10
N TYR A 182 -23.16 8.41 6.59
CA TYR A 182 -24.18 9.06 5.78
C TYR A 182 -25.50 8.30 5.89
N ASN A 183 -26.59 9.01 5.63
CA ASN A 183 -27.92 8.43 5.48
C ASN A 183 -28.30 8.33 4.00
N ILE A 184 -29.06 7.31 3.67
CA ILE A 184 -29.68 7.16 2.36
C ILE A 184 -31.18 7.38 2.53
N THR A 185 -31.75 8.31 1.78
CA THR A 185 -33.20 8.56 1.75
C THR A 185 -33.92 7.46 0.97
N ASP A 186 -35.26 7.40 1.09
CA ASP A 186 -36.09 6.49 0.28
C ASP A 186 -35.96 6.73 -1.23
N GLU A 187 -35.56 7.95 -1.63
CA GLU A 187 -35.23 8.32 -3.00
C GLU A 187 -33.80 7.92 -3.42
N HIS A 188 -33.10 7.16 -2.62
CA HIS A 188 -31.71 6.72 -2.81
C HIS A 188 -30.70 7.89 -2.85
N LEU A 189 -31.03 9.04 -2.26
CA LEU A 189 -30.11 10.16 -2.13
C LEU A 189 -29.29 10.03 -0.87
N ARG A 190 -28.00 10.29 -1.01
CA ARG A 190 -27.05 10.33 0.11
C ARG A 190 -27.13 11.68 0.80
N THR A 191 -27.44 11.68 2.10
CA THR A 191 -27.57 12.88 2.93
C THR A 191 -26.70 12.76 4.18
N GLN A 192 -26.51 13.87 4.89
CA GLN A 192 -25.81 13.94 6.19
C GLN A 192 -24.41 13.27 6.14
N ASN A 193 -23.65 13.58 5.13
CA ASN A 193 -22.30 13.04 5.00
C ASN A 193 -21.35 13.67 6.01
N THR A 194 -21.02 12.94 7.05
CA THR A 194 -20.05 13.34 8.07
C THR A 194 -18.79 12.48 7.95
N LEU A 195 -17.64 13.11 8.13
CA LEU A 195 -16.35 12.44 8.15
C LEU A 195 -15.58 12.86 9.38
N SER A 196 -15.01 11.92 10.09
CA SER A 196 -14.22 12.16 11.29
C SER A 196 -12.99 11.27 11.34
N VAL A 197 -11.99 11.70 12.09
CA VAL A 197 -10.86 10.85 12.47
C VAL A 197 -11.22 10.11 13.74
N LYS A 198 -11.08 8.80 13.73
CA LYS A 198 -11.27 7.91 14.88
C LYS A 198 -10.00 7.14 15.19
N GLN A 199 -9.88 6.69 16.42
CA GLN A 199 -8.79 5.86 16.88
C GLN A 199 -9.36 4.61 17.53
N ALA A 200 -8.89 3.43 17.12
CA ALA A 200 -9.36 2.17 17.66
C ALA A 200 -8.89 1.99 19.11
N GLY A 201 -9.79 1.67 20.02
CA GLY A 201 -9.48 1.50 21.44
C GLY A 201 -8.81 0.18 21.81
N GLY A 202 -8.72 -0.77 20.88
CA GLY A 202 -8.15 -2.11 21.09
C GLY A 202 -7.05 -2.45 20.08
N ALA A 203 -6.35 -3.55 20.33
CA ALA A 203 -5.40 -4.12 19.37
C ALA A 203 -6.16 -4.79 18.22
N ILE A 204 -5.69 -4.57 17.00
CA ILE A 204 -6.19 -5.19 15.78
C ILE A 204 -5.07 -6.04 15.20
N SER A 205 -5.34 -7.32 14.98
CA SER A 205 -4.40 -8.21 14.27
C SER A 205 -4.85 -8.42 12.83
N LEU A 206 -3.87 -8.46 11.92
CA LEU A 206 -4.07 -8.80 10.52
C LEU A 206 -3.13 -9.95 10.15
N PHE A 207 -3.70 -11.06 9.74
CA PHE A 207 -2.97 -12.19 9.18
C PHE A 207 -3.05 -12.18 7.66
N THR A 208 -1.91 -12.35 6.98
CA THR A 208 -1.83 -12.36 5.53
C THR A 208 -1.00 -13.55 5.04
N VAL A 209 -1.52 -14.29 4.08
CA VAL A 209 -0.78 -15.32 3.32
C VAL A 209 -0.88 -14.99 1.85
N GLY A 210 0.26 -14.89 1.18
CA GLY A 210 0.35 -14.66 -0.27
C GLY A 210 1.10 -15.78 -0.96
N LEU A 211 0.51 -16.37 -1.99
CA LEU A 211 1.14 -17.36 -2.86
C LEU A 211 1.20 -16.80 -4.28
N GLN A 212 2.40 -16.73 -4.83
CA GLN A 212 2.64 -16.50 -6.25
C GLN A 212 3.16 -17.76 -6.88
N GLN A 213 2.57 -18.17 -7.98
CA GLN A 213 2.96 -19.33 -8.75
C GLN A 213 2.90 -19.02 -10.25
N ASP A 214 4.02 -19.26 -10.94
CA ASP A 214 4.09 -19.15 -12.39
C ASP A 214 4.44 -20.51 -12.98
N VAL A 215 3.71 -20.91 -14.01
CA VAL A 215 3.88 -22.20 -14.71
C VAL A 215 4.01 -21.95 -16.20
N THR A 216 4.95 -22.64 -16.84
CA THR A 216 5.10 -22.64 -18.30
C THR A 216 5.10 -24.08 -18.81
N LEU A 217 4.16 -24.38 -19.70
CA LEU A 217 4.00 -25.68 -20.35
C LEU A 217 4.00 -25.50 -21.87
N GLY A 218 5.17 -25.59 -22.48
CA GLY A 218 5.34 -25.26 -23.89
C GLY A 218 4.94 -23.81 -24.19
N PRO A 219 3.97 -23.57 -25.08
CA PRO A 219 3.51 -22.22 -25.38
C PRO A 219 2.59 -21.64 -24.31
N VAL A 220 2.02 -22.46 -23.42
CA VAL A 220 1.06 -22.03 -22.39
C VAL A 220 1.81 -21.49 -21.19
N ASN A 221 1.46 -20.28 -20.76
CA ASN A 221 1.98 -19.64 -19.54
C ASN A 221 0.81 -19.29 -18.64
N TRP A 222 0.95 -19.61 -17.37
CA TRP A 222 -0.02 -19.30 -16.33
C TRP A 222 0.71 -18.64 -15.15
N GLU A 223 0.32 -17.43 -14.84
CA GLU A 223 0.80 -16.63 -13.70
C GLU A 223 -0.33 -16.41 -12.73
N SER A 224 -0.12 -16.64 -11.46
CA SER A 224 -1.16 -16.44 -10.45
C SER A 224 -0.59 -15.86 -9.16
N VAL A 225 -1.39 -14.99 -8.54
CA VAL A 225 -1.16 -14.47 -7.20
C VAL A 225 -2.45 -14.64 -6.41
N VAL A 226 -2.36 -15.37 -5.32
CA VAL A 226 -3.48 -15.57 -4.38
C VAL A 226 -3.08 -14.96 -3.05
N THR A 227 -3.92 -14.09 -2.50
CA THR A 227 -3.70 -13.50 -1.17
C THR A 227 -4.91 -13.78 -0.30
N PHE A 228 -4.66 -14.41 0.83
CA PHE A 228 -5.61 -14.58 1.92
C PHE A 228 -5.30 -13.59 3.02
N GLN A 229 -6.33 -12.90 3.54
CA GLN A 229 -6.19 -11.93 4.63
C GLN A 229 -7.33 -12.08 5.64
N LYS A 230 -7.01 -11.92 6.93
CA LYS A 230 -8.00 -11.92 7.99
C LYS A 230 -7.67 -10.85 9.02
N SER A 231 -8.55 -9.87 9.16
CA SER A 231 -8.51 -8.86 10.21
C SER A 231 -9.30 -9.33 11.42
N SER A 232 -8.80 -9.08 12.63
CA SER A 232 -9.55 -9.34 13.87
C SER A 232 -10.67 -8.32 14.09
N ASN A 233 -10.63 -7.16 13.41
CA ASN A 233 -11.66 -6.14 13.47
C ASN A 233 -11.95 -5.58 12.07
N GLU A 234 -12.84 -6.24 11.35
CA GLU A 234 -13.24 -5.85 9.99
C GLU A 234 -14.06 -4.54 9.94
N ALA A 235 -14.60 -4.09 11.09
CA ALA A 235 -15.32 -2.81 11.15
C ALA A 235 -14.37 -1.60 11.07
N VAL A 236 -13.11 -1.77 11.49
CA VAL A 236 -12.09 -0.71 11.54
C VAL A 236 -11.02 -0.89 10.46
N LEU A 237 -10.64 -2.14 10.22
CA LEU A 237 -9.67 -2.51 9.18
C LEU A 237 -10.31 -3.54 8.24
N PRO A 238 -11.22 -3.10 7.35
CA PRO A 238 -11.89 -3.98 6.39
C PRO A 238 -10.91 -4.42 5.29
N VAL A 239 -10.81 -5.73 5.10
CA VAL A 239 -10.01 -6.32 4.02
C VAL A 239 -10.79 -7.47 3.38
N PRO A 240 -10.66 -7.69 2.05
CA PRO A 240 -11.23 -8.90 1.44
C PRO A 240 -10.49 -10.14 1.94
N THR A 241 -11.22 -11.18 2.31
CA THR A 241 -10.63 -12.43 2.81
C THR A 241 -9.76 -13.11 1.77
N LEU A 242 -10.17 -13.08 0.51
CA LEU A 242 -9.44 -13.67 -0.60
C LEU A 242 -9.33 -12.65 -1.73
N ASN A 243 -8.12 -12.52 -2.28
CA ASN A 243 -7.83 -11.74 -3.46
C ASN A 243 -7.05 -12.62 -4.44
N VAL A 244 -7.50 -12.71 -5.68
CA VAL A 244 -6.91 -13.56 -6.72
C VAL A 244 -6.61 -12.71 -7.96
N TYR A 245 -5.40 -12.79 -8.43
CA TYR A 245 -5.01 -12.38 -9.77
C TYR A 245 -4.54 -13.62 -10.53
N THR A 246 -5.00 -13.79 -11.75
CA THR A 246 -4.54 -14.86 -12.63
C THR A 246 -4.39 -14.33 -14.05
N ASN A 247 -3.38 -14.79 -14.75
CA ASN A 247 -3.08 -14.45 -16.14
C ASN A 247 -2.70 -15.71 -16.89
N LEU A 248 -3.51 -16.08 -17.88
CA LEU A 248 -3.27 -17.22 -18.74
C LEU A 248 -3.02 -16.74 -20.17
N TYR A 249 -1.90 -17.10 -20.77
CA TYR A 249 -1.56 -16.66 -22.11
C TYR A 249 -0.78 -17.70 -22.90
N LEU A 250 -0.95 -17.64 -24.20
CA LEU A 250 -0.20 -18.40 -25.19
C LEU A 250 0.93 -17.54 -25.74
N ARG A 251 2.15 -18.04 -25.67
CA ARG A 251 3.34 -17.39 -26.22
C ARG A 251 3.88 -18.19 -27.40
N PHE A 252 3.93 -17.55 -28.56
CA PHE A 252 4.43 -18.15 -29.78
C PHE A 252 5.12 -17.12 -30.68
N MET A 253 5.78 -17.61 -31.72
CA MET A 253 6.47 -16.75 -32.69
C MET A 253 5.87 -16.94 -34.09
N ILE A 254 5.58 -15.83 -34.76
CA ILE A 254 5.19 -15.81 -36.19
C ILE A 254 6.43 -15.47 -37.00
N ALA A 255 6.67 -16.27 -38.04
CA ALA A 255 7.80 -16.14 -38.97
C ALA A 255 9.19 -16.02 -38.25
N ARG A 256 9.32 -16.53 -37.04
CA ARG A 256 10.54 -16.48 -36.20
C ARG A 256 11.00 -15.05 -35.81
N VAL A 257 10.20 -14.04 -36.06
CA VAL A 257 10.57 -12.64 -35.81
C VAL A 257 9.55 -11.91 -34.91
N LEU A 258 8.25 -12.21 -35.04
CA LEU A 258 7.21 -11.57 -34.28
C LEU A 258 6.82 -12.46 -33.10
N LYS A 259 7.19 -12.05 -31.89
CA LYS A 259 6.76 -12.72 -30.66
C LYS A 259 5.35 -12.25 -30.30
N CYS A 260 4.44 -13.20 -30.14
CA CYS A 260 3.03 -12.96 -29.83
C CYS A 260 2.70 -13.55 -28.47
N ASP A 261 2.02 -12.75 -27.62
CA ASP A 261 1.38 -13.20 -26.39
C ASP A 261 -0.11 -12.93 -26.51
N LEU A 262 -0.94 -13.98 -26.58
CA LEU A 262 -2.40 -13.91 -26.59
C LEU A 262 -2.93 -14.43 -25.27
N GLY A 263 -3.67 -13.64 -24.52
CA GLY A 263 -4.07 -14.04 -23.19
C GLY A 263 -5.29 -13.35 -22.64
N ALA A 264 -5.64 -13.83 -21.44
CA ALA A 264 -6.66 -13.25 -20.60
C ALA A 264 -6.14 -13.15 -19.16
N ASP A 265 -6.39 -12.04 -18.53
CA ASP A 265 -6.18 -11.88 -17.08
C ASP A 265 -7.52 -11.70 -16.37
N ALA A 266 -7.54 -12.14 -15.11
CA ALA A 266 -8.71 -11.99 -14.26
C ALA A 266 -8.28 -11.52 -12.86
N ARG A 267 -9.09 -10.65 -12.27
CA ARG A 267 -8.97 -10.21 -10.89
C ARG A 267 -10.27 -10.47 -10.16
N TYR A 268 -10.16 -11.05 -8.98
CA TYR A 268 -11.29 -11.35 -8.12
C TYR A 268 -10.94 -11.08 -6.67
N PHE A 269 -11.90 -10.58 -5.92
CA PHE A 269 -11.82 -10.53 -4.47
C PHE A 269 -13.19 -10.79 -3.84
N THR A 270 -13.16 -11.39 -2.64
CA THR A 270 -14.38 -11.66 -1.87
C THR A 270 -15.02 -10.38 -1.39
N SER A 271 -16.35 -10.40 -1.23
CA SER A 271 -17.09 -9.21 -0.80
C SER A 271 -16.73 -8.80 0.63
N TYR A 272 -16.60 -7.51 0.83
CA TYR A 272 -16.31 -6.88 2.12
C TYR A 272 -16.87 -5.45 2.15
N TYR A 273 -16.93 -4.83 3.32
CA TYR A 273 -17.29 -3.43 3.46
C TYR A 273 -16.09 -2.55 3.11
N ALA A 274 -15.84 -2.35 1.84
CA ALA A 274 -14.71 -1.55 1.40
C ALA A 274 -14.83 -0.10 1.91
N PRO A 275 -13.68 0.55 2.23
CA PRO A 275 -13.69 1.98 2.51
C PRO A 275 -14.27 2.78 1.36
N ASP A 276 -15.08 3.78 1.67
CA ASP A 276 -15.63 4.70 0.69
C ASP A 276 -14.68 5.87 0.45
N TYR A 277 -14.72 6.46 -0.74
CA TYR A 277 -13.87 7.58 -1.09
C TYR A 277 -14.54 8.91 -0.77
N SER A 278 -13.85 9.78 -0.03
CA SER A 278 -14.27 11.15 0.24
C SER A 278 -13.55 12.12 -0.70
N PRO A 279 -14.20 12.67 -1.74
CA PRO A 279 -13.58 13.64 -2.65
C PRO A 279 -13.13 14.91 -1.94
N ALA A 280 -13.88 15.36 -0.92
CA ALA A 280 -13.57 16.58 -0.19
C ALA A 280 -12.30 16.45 0.68
N LEU A 281 -11.97 15.23 1.12
CA LEU A 281 -10.74 14.96 1.87
C LEU A 281 -9.62 14.40 0.96
N GLY A 282 -9.98 13.82 -0.21
CA GLY A 282 -9.04 13.12 -1.08
C GLY A 282 -8.54 11.79 -0.49
N GLN A 283 -9.31 11.18 0.45
CA GLN A 283 -8.91 9.99 1.19
C GLN A 283 -10.03 8.95 1.24
N TYR A 284 -9.65 7.71 1.49
CA TYR A 284 -10.59 6.64 1.80
C TYR A 284 -10.95 6.66 3.28
N ALA A 285 -12.24 6.44 3.58
CA ALA A 285 -12.77 6.39 4.92
C ALA A 285 -13.60 5.12 5.12
N VAL A 286 -13.48 4.52 6.30
CA VAL A 286 -14.26 3.34 6.66
C VAL A 286 -15.75 3.72 6.72
N GLN A 287 -16.61 2.88 6.17
CA GLN A 287 -18.05 3.04 6.29
C GLN A 287 -18.47 2.78 7.75
N ASP A 288 -18.98 3.78 8.44
CA ASP A 288 -19.29 3.71 9.88
C ASP A 288 -20.78 3.96 10.21
N GLY A 289 -21.58 4.40 9.25
CA GLY A 289 -23.01 4.62 9.39
C GLY A 289 -23.87 3.35 9.31
N PRO A 290 -25.18 3.49 9.46
CA PRO A 290 -26.12 2.36 9.38
C PRO A 290 -26.23 1.78 7.96
N SER A 291 -25.99 2.59 6.94
CA SER A 291 -26.13 2.21 5.52
C SER A 291 -24.77 1.81 4.94
N LYS A 292 -24.34 0.58 5.21
CA LYS A 292 -23.07 0.04 4.68
C LYS A 292 -23.30 -0.79 3.42
N THR A 293 -22.42 -0.62 2.44
CA THR A 293 -22.46 -1.34 1.17
C THR A 293 -21.25 -2.25 1.01
N LYS A 294 -21.50 -3.53 0.71
CA LYS A 294 -20.42 -4.47 0.34
C LYS A 294 -20.11 -4.35 -1.14
N VAL A 295 -18.82 -4.43 -1.47
CA VAL A 295 -18.32 -4.56 -2.84
C VAL A 295 -17.48 -5.83 -2.97
N GLY A 296 -17.34 -6.34 -4.18
CA GLY A 296 -16.60 -7.57 -4.47
C GLY A 296 -17.48 -8.71 -5.01
N ASN A 297 -16.95 -9.93 -4.96
CA ASN A 297 -17.56 -11.13 -5.57
C ASN A 297 -17.84 -10.98 -7.07
N TYR A 298 -17.00 -10.18 -7.74
CA TYR A 298 -17.11 -9.96 -9.17
C TYR A 298 -15.73 -10.18 -9.82
N PRO A 299 -15.59 -11.13 -10.74
CA PRO A 299 -14.36 -11.29 -11.51
C PRO A 299 -14.29 -10.23 -12.61
N LEU A 300 -13.23 -9.41 -12.58
CA LEU A 300 -12.91 -8.47 -13.65
C LEU A 300 -12.00 -9.19 -14.66
N VAL A 301 -12.47 -9.41 -15.89
CA VAL A 301 -11.74 -10.14 -16.91
C VAL A 301 -11.32 -9.21 -18.05
N ASN A 302 -10.05 -9.30 -18.44
CA ASN A 302 -9.51 -8.63 -19.62
C ASN A 302 -9.01 -9.67 -20.61
N VAL A 303 -9.06 -9.37 -21.91
CA VAL A 303 -8.40 -10.15 -22.95
C VAL A 303 -7.45 -9.27 -23.74
N TYR A 304 -6.31 -9.82 -24.15
CA TYR A 304 -5.29 -9.01 -24.80
C TYR A 304 -4.47 -9.80 -25.83
N ALA A 305 -3.86 -9.05 -26.74
CA ALA A 305 -2.83 -9.49 -27.67
C ALA A 305 -1.64 -8.53 -27.60
N ASN A 306 -0.46 -9.06 -27.35
CA ASN A 306 0.78 -8.32 -27.41
C ASN A 306 1.66 -8.86 -28.53
N PHE A 307 2.25 -7.97 -29.31
CA PHE A 307 3.14 -8.28 -30.42
C PHE A 307 4.47 -7.57 -30.22
N HIS A 308 5.56 -8.30 -30.15
CA HIS A 308 6.90 -7.76 -29.97
C HIS A 308 7.70 -7.99 -31.25
N LEU A 309 8.11 -6.92 -31.91
CA LEU A 309 8.96 -6.93 -33.08
C LEU A 309 10.22 -6.12 -32.81
N LYS A 310 11.32 -6.79 -32.53
CA LYS A 310 12.58 -6.14 -32.13
C LYS A 310 12.36 -5.15 -30.97
N GLN A 311 12.55 -3.86 -31.21
CA GLN A 311 12.39 -2.78 -30.21
C GLN A 311 10.95 -2.26 -30.08
N ALA A 312 10.07 -2.65 -31.01
CA ALA A 312 8.67 -2.21 -31.02
C ALA A 312 7.76 -3.23 -30.32
N ARG A 313 6.84 -2.74 -29.53
CA ARG A 313 5.75 -3.51 -28.96
C ARG A 313 4.42 -2.88 -29.35
N PHE A 314 3.54 -3.68 -29.93
CA PHE A 314 2.15 -3.32 -30.21
C PHE A 314 1.26 -4.08 -29.25
N PHE A 315 0.21 -3.46 -28.75
CA PHE A 315 -0.78 -4.18 -27.95
C PHE A 315 -2.20 -3.76 -28.31
N VAL A 316 -3.10 -4.72 -28.20
CA VAL A 316 -4.55 -4.52 -28.23
C VAL A 316 -5.14 -5.23 -27.02
N MET A 317 -6.00 -4.57 -26.27
CA MET A 317 -6.65 -5.11 -25.08
C MET A 317 -8.11 -4.70 -25.04
N MET A 318 -8.99 -5.65 -24.79
CA MET A 318 -10.36 -5.39 -24.37
C MET A 318 -10.42 -5.55 -22.86
N SER A 319 -10.51 -4.43 -22.15
CA SER A 319 -10.69 -4.43 -20.71
C SER A 319 -12.15 -4.70 -20.35
N HIS A 320 -12.35 -5.42 -19.24
CA HIS A 320 -13.66 -5.70 -18.66
C HIS A 320 -14.61 -6.34 -19.66
N VAL A 321 -14.17 -7.41 -20.35
CA VAL A 321 -14.94 -8.07 -21.42
C VAL A 321 -16.29 -8.62 -20.92
N ASN A 322 -16.35 -8.97 -19.64
CA ASN A 322 -17.55 -9.49 -18.98
C ASN A 322 -18.49 -8.40 -18.41
N ALA A 323 -18.23 -7.11 -18.69
CA ALA A 323 -19.13 -6.03 -18.28
C ALA A 323 -20.56 -6.26 -18.80
N GLY A 324 -21.53 -6.13 -17.91
CA GLY A 324 -22.94 -6.34 -18.22
C GLY A 324 -23.39 -7.81 -18.25
N SER A 325 -22.49 -8.76 -17.98
CA SER A 325 -22.83 -10.19 -17.85
C SER A 325 -23.04 -10.53 -16.37
N GLY A 326 -24.23 -11.05 -16.02
CA GLY A 326 -24.56 -11.45 -14.64
C GLY A 326 -24.64 -10.28 -13.66
N ASN A 327 -23.98 -10.40 -12.52
CA ASN A 327 -23.94 -9.37 -11.48
C ASN A 327 -23.28 -8.08 -11.98
N ARG A 328 -23.89 -6.92 -11.69
CA ARG A 328 -23.36 -5.59 -12.04
C ARG A 328 -22.57 -4.93 -10.90
N SER A 329 -22.20 -5.67 -9.86
CA SER A 329 -21.46 -5.16 -8.68
C SER A 329 -19.96 -4.99 -8.96
N TYR A 330 -19.61 -4.36 -10.08
CA TYR A 330 -18.22 -4.10 -10.46
C TYR A 330 -17.68 -2.80 -9.86
N PHE A 331 -17.47 -2.83 -8.54
CA PHE A 331 -16.97 -1.71 -7.76
C PHE A 331 -15.70 -2.14 -7.00
N PHE A 332 -14.72 -1.24 -6.90
CA PHE A 332 -13.59 -1.39 -5.97
C PHE A 332 -13.82 -0.60 -4.68
N THR A 333 -14.62 0.44 -4.74
CA THR A 333 -15.08 1.23 -3.61
C THR A 333 -16.55 1.60 -3.83
N PRO A 334 -17.35 1.78 -2.79
CA PRO A 334 -18.75 2.24 -2.94
C PRO A 334 -18.87 3.50 -3.79
N HIS A 335 -19.96 3.64 -4.51
CA HIS A 335 -20.33 4.78 -5.37
C HIS A 335 -19.46 5.02 -6.62
N TYR A 336 -18.34 4.30 -6.80
CA TYR A 336 -17.44 4.46 -7.93
C TYR A 336 -17.37 3.15 -8.75
N PRO A 337 -18.28 2.99 -9.73
CA PRO A 337 -18.27 1.82 -10.60
C PRO A 337 -17.02 1.82 -11.50
N LEU A 338 -16.53 0.63 -11.80
CA LEU A 338 -15.51 0.46 -12.82
C LEU A 338 -16.05 0.80 -14.20
N ASN A 339 -15.16 1.21 -15.09
CA ASN A 339 -15.52 1.42 -16.49
C ASN A 339 -16.11 0.15 -17.09
N GLN A 340 -17.05 0.33 -18.02
CA GLN A 340 -17.56 -0.75 -18.84
C GLN A 340 -16.44 -1.27 -19.78
N ARG A 341 -16.81 -1.98 -20.84
CA ARG A 341 -15.86 -2.47 -21.82
C ARG A 341 -15.09 -1.33 -22.46
N VAL A 342 -13.77 -1.40 -22.44
CA VAL A 342 -12.88 -0.39 -23.06
C VAL A 342 -11.89 -1.11 -23.95
N LEU A 343 -11.92 -0.77 -25.25
CA LEU A 343 -10.87 -1.17 -26.18
C LEU A 343 -9.66 -0.24 -26.00
N ARG A 344 -8.52 -0.82 -25.79
CA ARG A 344 -7.23 -0.11 -25.67
C ARG A 344 -6.25 -0.67 -26.67
N PHE A 345 -5.50 0.18 -27.31
CA PHE A 345 -4.38 -0.21 -28.16
C PHE A 345 -3.27 0.81 -28.04
N GLY A 346 -2.06 0.38 -28.33
CA GLY A 346 -0.91 1.28 -28.27
C GLY A 346 0.34 0.65 -28.83
N VAL A 347 1.35 1.52 -28.97
CA VAL A 347 2.69 1.18 -29.44
C VAL A 347 3.69 1.69 -28.41
N SER A 348 4.65 0.85 -28.07
CA SER A 348 5.80 1.22 -27.24
C SER A 348 7.08 0.94 -28.05
N TRP A 349 7.98 1.88 -28.05
CA TRP A 349 9.24 1.77 -28.77
C TRP A 349 10.43 2.04 -27.83
N ASN A 350 11.36 1.10 -27.78
CA ASN A 350 12.60 1.30 -27.03
C ASN A 350 13.66 1.89 -27.96
N PHE A 351 14.06 3.13 -27.70
CA PHE A 351 15.05 3.85 -28.52
C PHE A 351 16.50 3.42 -28.23
N PHE A 352 16.74 2.81 -27.07
CA PHE A 352 18.06 2.39 -26.64
C PHE A 352 18.09 0.86 -26.44
N ASN A 353 19.20 0.25 -26.81
CA ASN A 353 19.49 -1.18 -26.59
C ASN A 353 20.08 -1.40 -25.21
#